data_9fc179ce314027ff993e005b786b1b5f
#
_entry.id   9fc179ce314027ff993e005b786b1b5f
#
_cell.length_a   1.000
_cell.length_b   1.000
_cell.length_c   1.000
_cell.angle_alpha   90.00
_cell.angle_beta   90.00
_cell.angle_gamma   90.00
#
_symmetry.space_group_name_H-M   'P 1'
#
loop_
_entity.id
_entity.type
_entity.pdbx_description
1 polymer ?
#
loop_
_entity_poly.entity_id
_entity_poly.type
_entity_poly.pdbx_seq_one_letter_code
_entity_poly.pdbx_strand_id
1 'polypeptide(L)'
;MQSGIAISRYHSHPWGRLLPLIAGLIGVLSAALAGVPAASAQDGLAQPRSAAVPGFWDPRRRPERPDLSRIQSIRFLTEMDYPPFDYSGPDGNPAGLNVDLARLLCDEIKTSCTIQARRFDLLLDALNDKQGDAVIASIAPTPETRRRADFTDPYYRTPARFVARADSPIGDVRPELVEGKKIAVVAGTAHEAFLKQMFTEAEVRPYANAEAAREALRNREVDLLFGDGIALAFWLNGSDSGGCCAFRGGPYLESRFFGEGVGIAVKRGNDLLRQALNWALFRQWEKGSYTDLWLRYFPISPF
;
A
#
# COMPACT_ATOMS: atom_id res chain seq x y z
N MET A 1 -21.61 3.76 57.71
CA MET A 1 -22.71 2.80 57.83
C MET A 1 -22.39 1.74 56.77
N GLN A 2 -21.64 0.65 57.12
CA GLN A 2 -22.07 -0.62 57.71
C GLN A 2 -23.29 -1.14 56.95
N SER A 3 -23.36 -2.30 56.40
CA SER A 3 -22.91 -3.68 56.64
C SER A 3 -23.51 -4.47 55.46
N GLY A 4 -23.21 -5.63 55.09
CA GLY A 4 -22.54 -6.77 55.64
C GLY A 4 -22.71 -7.99 54.75
N ILE A 5 -21.82 -8.83 54.92
CA ILE A 5 -21.49 -10.18 54.47
C ILE A 5 -22.62 -11.20 54.68
N ALA A 6 -22.78 -12.17 53.77
CA ALA A 6 -23.17 -13.52 54.18
C ALA A 6 -22.62 -14.60 53.23
N ILE A 7 -21.74 -15.38 53.79
CA ILE A 7 -21.20 -16.67 53.33
C ILE A 7 -22.11 -17.77 53.87
N SER A 8 -22.43 -18.79 53.11
CA SER A 8 -22.85 -20.08 53.71
C SER A 8 -22.32 -21.27 52.92
N ARG A 9 -21.69 -22.07 53.73
CA ARG A 9 -20.91 -23.28 53.47
C ARG A 9 -21.75 -24.57 53.52
N TYR A 10 -21.18 -25.61 52.96
CA TYR A 10 -21.16 -27.03 53.37
C TYR A 10 -22.40 -27.90 53.11
N HIS A 11 -22.21 -29.06 52.48
CA HIS A 11 -22.12 -30.36 53.12
C HIS A 11 -21.59 -31.46 52.20
N SER A 12 -20.74 -32.28 52.79
CA SER A 12 -20.00 -33.41 52.28
C SER A 12 -20.61 -34.76 52.76
N HIS A 13 -20.27 -35.81 52.01
CA HIS A 13 -20.08 -37.23 52.43
C HIS A 13 -21.24 -38.24 52.37
N PRO A 14 -20.90 -39.54 52.47
CA PRO A 14 -20.08 -40.43 51.62
C PRO A 14 -20.67 -41.90 51.49
N TRP A 15 -19.86 -42.83 50.96
CA TRP A 15 -19.91 -44.32 51.09
C TRP A 15 -20.89 -45.11 50.26
N GLY A 16 -20.42 -46.09 49.47
CA GLY A 16 -20.27 -47.49 49.84
C GLY A 16 -19.88 -48.42 48.64
N ARG A 17 -18.95 -49.21 48.90
CA ARG A 17 -18.41 -50.34 48.10
C ARG A 17 -19.46 -51.37 47.84
N LEU A 18 -19.35 -52.05 46.67
CA LEU A 18 -19.43 -53.53 46.60
C LEU A 18 -19.14 -54.03 45.15
N LEU A 19 -18.09 -54.81 45.01
CA LEU A 19 -17.85 -55.77 43.92
C LEU A 19 -18.68 -57.06 44.23
N PRO A 20 -19.05 -57.83 43.18
CA PRO A 20 -18.32 -59.07 42.98
C PRO A 20 -18.00 -59.44 41.53
N LEU A 21 -16.96 -60.22 41.42
CA LEU A 21 -16.48 -61.03 40.33
C LEU A 21 -17.55 -61.96 39.74
N ILE A 22 -17.64 -62.06 38.41
CA ILE A 22 -17.95 -63.35 37.70
C ILE A 22 -17.04 -63.41 36.47
N ALA A 23 -16.31 -64.48 36.42
CA ALA A 23 -15.47 -64.90 35.29
C ALA A 23 -16.33 -65.63 34.22
N GLY A 24 -15.89 -65.51 32.97
CA GLY A 24 -16.15 -66.59 32.02
C GLY A 24 -16.63 -66.20 30.64
N LEU A 25 -15.84 -66.46 29.73
CA LEU A 25 -15.88 -67.08 28.42
C LEU A 25 -15.37 -66.26 27.25
N ILE A 26 -14.31 -66.82 26.71
CA ILE A 26 -13.60 -66.48 25.48
C ILE A 26 -14.53 -66.63 24.27
N GLY A 27 -14.61 -65.59 23.49
CA GLY A 27 -15.20 -65.62 22.16
C GLY A 27 -14.36 -64.72 21.23
N VAL A 28 -13.47 -65.37 20.48
CA VAL A 28 -12.68 -64.71 19.44
C VAL A 28 -13.59 -64.39 18.29
N LEU A 29 -13.91 -63.09 18.08
CA LEU A 29 -14.51 -62.63 16.84
C LEU A 29 -13.64 -61.52 16.27
N SER A 30 -12.82 -61.92 15.30
CA SER A 30 -12.01 -60.98 14.50
C SER A 30 -12.92 -60.14 13.62
N ALA A 31 -13.23 -58.92 14.06
CA ALA A 31 -13.86 -57.93 13.21
C ALA A 31 -12.78 -57.03 12.63
N ALA A 32 -12.56 -57.13 11.33
CA ALA A 32 -11.72 -56.24 10.55
C ALA A 32 -12.30 -54.83 10.62
N LEU A 33 -11.72 -53.99 11.42
CA LEU A 33 -11.94 -52.54 11.35
C LEU A 33 -11.26 -52.00 10.10
N ALA A 34 -12.02 -51.82 9.02
CA ALA A 34 -11.61 -51.01 7.91
C ALA A 34 -11.36 -49.58 8.45
N GLY A 35 -10.10 -49.17 8.49
CA GLY A 35 -9.75 -47.79 8.86
C GLY A 35 -10.33 -46.81 7.85
N VAL A 36 -11.28 -46.02 8.30
CA VAL A 36 -11.71 -44.81 7.58
C VAL A 36 -10.55 -43.82 7.66
N PRO A 37 -9.95 -43.42 6.55
CA PRO A 37 -8.97 -42.32 6.62
C PRO A 37 -9.66 -41.09 7.14
N ALA A 38 -9.23 -40.57 8.29
CA ALA A 38 -9.58 -39.25 8.77
C ALA A 38 -9.10 -38.25 7.71
N ALA A 39 -10.04 -37.74 6.92
CA ALA A 39 -9.76 -36.59 6.08
C ALA A 39 -9.38 -35.45 7.02
N SER A 40 -8.09 -35.16 7.07
CA SER A 40 -7.58 -33.94 7.69
C SER A 40 -8.16 -32.78 6.89
N ALA A 41 -9.25 -32.18 7.39
CA ALA A 41 -9.64 -30.86 6.97
C ALA A 41 -8.51 -29.93 7.37
N GLN A 42 -7.57 -29.74 6.47
CA GLN A 42 -6.71 -28.57 6.53
C GLN A 42 -7.65 -27.39 6.28
N ASP A 43 -8.14 -26.82 7.37
CA ASP A 43 -8.63 -25.45 7.34
C ASP A 43 -7.51 -24.61 6.73
N GLY A 44 -7.62 -24.40 5.43
CA GLY A 44 -6.85 -23.38 4.73
C GLY A 44 -7.26 -22.06 5.32
N LEU A 45 -6.60 -21.68 6.42
CA LEU A 45 -6.53 -20.30 6.84
C LEU A 45 -6.03 -19.57 5.61
N ALA A 46 -6.97 -18.90 4.92
CA ALA A 46 -6.64 -18.01 3.83
C ALA A 46 -5.58 -17.05 4.42
N GLN A 47 -4.33 -17.26 4.01
CA GLN A 47 -3.27 -16.34 4.39
C GLN A 47 -3.81 -14.95 4.03
N PRO A 48 -3.78 -13.99 4.95
CA PRO A 48 -4.15 -12.63 4.61
C PRO A 48 -3.33 -12.28 3.37
N ARG A 49 -4.02 -11.98 2.27
CA ARG A 49 -3.35 -11.54 1.05
C ARG A 49 -2.47 -10.40 1.49
N SER A 50 -1.15 -10.62 1.51
CA SER A 50 -0.20 -9.59 1.86
C SER A 50 -0.56 -8.39 1.00
N ALA A 51 -0.89 -7.26 1.64
CA ALA A 51 -1.18 -6.05 0.90
C ALA A 51 -0.02 -5.83 -0.06
N ALA A 52 -0.31 -5.83 -1.37
CA ALA A 52 0.73 -5.62 -2.35
C ALA A 52 1.28 -4.22 -2.14
N VAL A 53 2.48 -4.12 -1.63
CA VAL A 53 3.22 -2.87 -1.50
C VAL A 53 4.12 -2.76 -2.72
N PRO A 54 4.31 -1.56 -3.29
CA PRO A 54 5.11 -1.41 -4.48
C PRO A 54 6.48 -2.03 -4.32
N GLY A 55 6.74 -3.11 -5.05
CA GLY A 55 8.06 -3.72 -5.15
C GLY A 55 8.70 -3.30 -6.47
N PHE A 56 9.24 -2.08 -6.55
CA PHE A 56 9.93 -1.61 -7.76
C PHE A 56 11.37 -2.07 -7.83
N TRP A 57 11.84 -2.75 -6.79
CA TRP A 57 13.21 -3.19 -6.68
C TRP A 57 13.34 -4.64 -7.09
N ASP A 58 14.23 -4.87 -8.05
CA ASP A 58 14.61 -6.22 -8.45
C ASP A 58 15.59 -6.79 -7.38
N PRO A 59 15.24 -7.87 -6.66
CA PRO A 59 16.14 -8.47 -5.66
C PRO A 59 17.46 -8.97 -6.25
N ARG A 60 17.53 -9.13 -7.59
CA ARG A 60 18.75 -9.51 -8.31
C ARG A 60 19.66 -8.31 -8.61
N ARG A 61 19.14 -7.09 -8.52
CA ARG A 61 19.88 -5.85 -8.77
C ARG A 61 20.13 -5.11 -7.46
N ARG A 62 20.93 -5.71 -6.58
CA ARG A 62 21.31 -5.05 -5.34
C ARG A 62 22.28 -3.89 -5.63
N PRO A 63 21.94 -2.66 -5.27
CA PRO A 63 22.89 -1.55 -5.39
C PRO A 63 24.10 -1.80 -4.49
N GLU A 64 25.29 -1.53 -5.02
CA GLU A 64 26.49 -1.51 -4.20
C GLU A 64 26.40 -0.42 -3.13
N ARG A 65 26.92 -0.73 -1.94
CA ARG A 65 27.02 0.27 -0.89
C ARG A 65 28.11 1.27 -1.25
N PRO A 66 27.79 2.56 -1.46
CA PRO A 66 28.82 3.56 -1.76
C PRO A 66 29.63 3.90 -0.50
N ASP A 67 30.69 4.69 -0.67
CA ASP A 67 31.44 5.24 0.46
C ASP A 67 30.61 6.29 1.21
N LEU A 68 29.90 5.85 2.24
CA LEU A 68 29.03 6.70 3.06
C LEU A 68 29.78 7.62 3.99
N SER A 69 31.08 7.41 4.24
CA SER A 69 31.90 8.24 5.15
C SER A 69 32.01 9.69 4.68
N ARG A 70 31.81 9.92 3.38
CA ARG A 70 31.83 11.25 2.76
C ARG A 70 30.51 12.02 2.89
N ILE A 71 29.45 11.41 3.43
CA ILE A 71 28.13 12.02 3.63
C ILE A 71 27.96 12.30 5.12
N GLN A 72 28.27 13.52 5.54
CA GLN A 72 28.20 13.93 6.95
C GLN A 72 26.79 14.35 7.38
N SER A 73 26.05 14.95 6.47
CA SER A 73 24.66 15.36 6.70
C SER A 73 23.91 15.45 5.38
N ILE A 74 22.58 15.33 5.43
CA ILE A 74 21.70 15.52 4.26
C ILE A 74 20.62 16.53 4.63
N ARG A 75 20.53 17.61 3.85
CA ARG A 75 19.47 18.61 3.96
C ARG A 75 18.39 18.28 2.93
N PHE A 76 17.28 17.70 3.40
CA PHE A 76 16.14 17.44 2.54
C PHE A 76 15.26 18.69 2.42
N LEU A 77 14.79 18.94 1.21
CA LEU A 77 13.73 19.89 0.90
C LEU A 77 12.46 19.11 0.58
N THR A 78 11.33 19.59 1.10
CA THR A 78 10.00 19.02 0.86
C THR A 78 8.97 20.14 0.74
N GLU A 79 7.71 19.81 0.53
CA GLU A 79 6.58 20.74 0.62
C GLU A 79 5.68 20.43 1.83
N MET A 80 4.53 21.11 1.97
CA MET A 80 3.55 20.84 3.04
C MET A 80 2.10 20.91 2.57
N ASP A 81 1.86 20.71 1.28
CA ASP A 81 0.51 20.85 0.68
C ASP A 81 0.12 19.65 -0.21
N TYR A 82 0.67 18.48 0.09
CA TYR A 82 0.37 17.26 -0.65
C TYR A 82 0.14 16.04 0.27
N PRO A 83 -0.91 16.06 1.12
CA PRO A 83 -1.19 14.93 2.02
C PRO A 83 -1.59 13.67 1.21
N PRO A 84 -1.22 12.47 1.70
CA PRO A 84 -0.49 12.17 2.93
C PRO A 84 1.03 12.10 2.73
N PHE A 85 1.53 12.53 1.57
CA PHE A 85 2.96 12.47 1.24
C PHE A 85 3.74 13.53 1.97
N ASP A 86 3.26 14.77 1.92
CA ASP A 86 3.87 15.95 2.54
C ASP A 86 2.77 16.87 3.06
N TYR A 87 2.78 17.18 4.34
CA TYR A 87 1.80 18.08 4.93
C TYR A 87 2.35 18.74 6.21
N SER A 88 1.65 19.77 6.68
CA SER A 88 1.97 20.41 7.96
C SER A 88 1.48 19.54 9.12
N GLY A 89 2.38 19.06 9.94
CA GLY A 89 2.03 18.34 11.17
C GLY A 89 1.35 19.25 12.20
N PRO A 90 0.83 18.65 13.29
CA PRO A 90 0.17 19.42 14.36
C PRO A 90 1.08 20.46 15.05
N ASP A 91 2.39 20.24 14.98
CA ASP A 91 3.44 21.10 15.52
C ASP A 91 3.95 22.15 14.50
N GLY A 92 3.33 22.20 13.31
CA GLY A 92 3.73 23.07 12.21
C GLY A 92 4.97 22.61 11.45
N ASN A 93 5.57 21.47 11.82
CA ASN A 93 6.70 20.90 11.10
C ASN A 93 6.26 20.02 9.93
N PRO A 94 7.14 19.81 8.92
CA PRO A 94 6.86 18.88 7.85
C PRO A 94 6.61 17.46 8.37
N ALA A 95 5.53 16.84 7.89
CA ALA A 95 5.11 15.48 8.19
C ALA A 95 4.65 14.78 6.89
N GLY A 96 4.47 13.46 6.93
CA GLY A 96 3.99 12.68 5.80
C GLY A 96 4.92 11.55 5.42
N LEU A 97 4.49 10.74 4.45
CA LEU A 97 5.23 9.58 3.97
C LEU A 97 6.65 9.96 3.52
N ASN A 98 6.80 11.05 2.76
CA ASN A 98 8.08 11.50 2.24
C ASN A 98 9.04 11.92 3.36
N VAL A 99 8.50 12.60 4.37
CA VAL A 99 9.27 13.06 5.54
C VAL A 99 9.75 11.87 6.37
N ASP A 100 8.88 10.90 6.63
CA ASP A 100 9.25 9.70 7.37
C ASP A 100 10.21 8.81 6.58
N LEU A 101 10.02 8.71 5.25
CA LEU A 101 10.98 8.02 4.39
C LEU A 101 12.36 8.68 4.44
N ALA A 102 12.44 10.01 4.35
CA ALA A 102 13.71 10.73 4.47
C ALA A 102 14.44 10.39 5.78
N ARG A 103 13.72 10.35 6.90
CA ARG A 103 14.28 9.94 8.21
C ARG A 103 14.81 8.51 8.18
N LEU A 104 14.04 7.55 7.66
CA LEU A 104 14.48 6.16 7.52
C LEU A 104 15.74 6.01 6.64
N LEU A 105 15.83 6.80 5.56
CA LEU A 105 17.02 6.78 4.70
C LEU A 105 18.26 7.30 5.44
N CYS A 106 18.11 8.36 6.24
CA CYS A 106 19.20 8.89 7.02
C CYS A 106 19.67 7.94 8.13
N ASP A 107 18.73 7.27 8.77
CA ASP A 107 19.04 6.23 9.76
C ASP A 107 19.81 5.06 9.13
N GLU A 108 19.48 4.69 7.90
CA GLU A 108 20.18 3.63 7.16
C GLU A 108 21.59 4.05 6.75
N ILE A 109 21.74 5.28 6.26
CA ILE A 109 23.03 5.85 5.85
C ILE A 109 23.92 6.13 7.08
N LYS A 110 23.33 6.26 8.28
CA LYS A 110 23.98 6.64 9.53
C LYS A 110 24.50 8.09 9.50
N THR A 111 23.66 8.99 9.00
CA THR A 111 23.98 10.42 8.87
C THR A 111 22.90 11.28 9.52
N SER A 112 23.27 12.52 9.88
CA SER A 112 22.30 13.49 10.37
C SER A 112 21.46 14.06 9.22
N CYS A 113 20.19 14.36 9.49
CA CYS A 113 19.29 14.96 8.51
C CYS A 113 18.56 16.17 9.06
N THR A 114 18.36 17.14 8.17
CA THR A 114 17.37 18.20 8.36
C THR A 114 16.34 18.14 7.23
N ILE A 115 15.09 18.45 7.55
CA ILE A 115 13.99 18.48 6.58
C ILE A 115 13.39 19.88 6.64
N GLN A 116 13.39 20.58 5.49
CA GLN A 116 12.93 21.95 5.38
C GLN A 116 11.85 22.05 4.32
N ALA A 117 10.72 22.65 4.66
CA ALA A 117 9.66 22.91 3.71
C ALA A 117 9.95 24.14 2.83
N ARG A 118 9.52 24.04 1.57
CA ARG A 118 9.48 25.11 0.58
C ARG A 118 8.22 24.93 -0.27
N ARG A 119 7.83 25.98 -0.96
CA ARG A 119 6.81 25.86 -1.98
C ARG A 119 7.28 24.90 -3.08
N PHE A 120 6.38 24.09 -3.60
CA PHE A 120 6.68 23.06 -4.59
C PHE A 120 7.42 23.61 -5.82
N ASP A 121 6.95 24.73 -6.35
CA ASP A 121 7.50 25.38 -7.55
C ASP A 121 8.93 25.89 -7.36
N LEU A 122 9.38 26.12 -6.13
CA LEU A 122 10.72 26.59 -5.78
C LEU A 122 11.70 25.48 -5.38
N LEU A 123 11.26 24.23 -5.24
CA LEU A 123 12.09 23.14 -4.70
C LEU A 123 13.35 22.88 -5.54
N LEU A 124 13.21 22.79 -6.87
CA LEU A 124 14.35 22.50 -7.75
C LEU A 124 15.28 23.71 -7.89
N ASP A 125 14.78 24.93 -7.77
CA ASP A 125 15.64 26.12 -7.73
C ASP A 125 16.44 26.16 -6.43
N ALA A 126 15.78 25.95 -5.28
CA ALA A 126 16.44 25.87 -3.98
C ALA A 126 17.52 24.75 -3.92
N LEU A 127 17.26 23.60 -4.57
CA LEU A 127 18.25 22.53 -4.72
C LEU A 127 19.49 23.02 -5.50
N ASN A 128 19.28 23.69 -6.63
CA ASN A 128 20.36 24.21 -7.47
C ASN A 128 21.15 25.34 -6.79
N ASP A 129 20.45 26.15 -5.99
CA ASP A 129 21.02 27.22 -5.17
C ASP A 129 21.70 26.71 -3.88
N LYS A 130 21.83 25.37 -3.73
CA LYS A 130 22.48 24.72 -2.58
C LYS A 130 21.81 25.00 -1.23
N GLN A 131 20.53 25.33 -1.22
CA GLN A 131 19.73 25.48 0.00
C GLN A 131 19.36 24.12 0.62
N GLY A 132 19.46 23.04 -0.16
CA GLY A 132 19.34 21.64 0.23
C GLY A 132 20.24 20.76 -0.61
N ASP A 133 20.32 19.48 -0.25
CA ASP A 133 21.13 18.47 -0.91
C ASP A 133 20.29 17.49 -1.71
N ALA A 134 19.03 17.26 -1.27
CA ALA A 134 18.06 16.41 -1.93
C ALA A 134 16.64 17.00 -1.80
N VAL A 135 15.76 16.69 -2.75
CA VAL A 135 14.32 17.01 -2.70
C VAL A 135 13.53 15.71 -2.65
N ILE A 136 12.69 15.56 -1.65
CA ILE A 136 11.74 14.45 -1.51
C ILE A 136 10.33 15.04 -1.36
N ALA A 137 9.63 15.18 -2.49
CA ALA A 137 8.34 15.86 -2.60
C ALA A 137 7.53 15.31 -3.78
N SER A 138 7.57 14.00 -3.99
CA SER A 138 6.79 13.33 -5.05
C SER A 138 7.03 13.87 -6.47
N ILE A 139 8.25 14.33 -6.76
CA ILE A 139 8.57 14.88 -8.08
C ILE A 139 8.78 13.77 -9.10
N ALA A 140 8.05 13.84 -10.21
CA ALA A 140 8.23 12.91 -11.32
C ALA A 140 9.47 13.28 -12.17
N PRO A 141 10.30 12.30 -12.56
CA PRO A 141 11.47 12.49 -13.40
C PRO A 141 11.07 12.64 -14.89
N THR A 142 10.42 13.76 -15.22
CA THR A 142 10.06 14.12 -16.61
C THR A 142 11.26 14.64 -17.40
N PRO A 143 11.20 14.75 -18.75
CA PRO A 143 12.26 15.38 -19.51
C PRO A 143 12.62 16.80 -19.04
N GLU A 144 11.65 17.55 -18.50
CA GLU A 144 11.86 18.88 -17.97
C GLU A 144 12.61 18.84 -16.63
N THR A 145 12.14 18.04 -15.66
CA THR A 145 12.76 17.95 -14.34
C THR A 145 14.15 17.34 -14.39
N ARG A 146 14.38 16.37 -15.32
CA ARG A 146 15.72 15.77 -15.58
C ARG A 146 16.73 16.77 -16.15
N ARG A 147 16.30 17.87 -16.77
CA ARG A 147 17.23 18.96 -17.14
C ARG A 147 17.74 19.74 -15.95
N ARG A 148 17.01 19.71 -14.81
CA ARG A 148 17.28 20.50 -13.63
C ARG A 148 17.91 19.70 -12.48
N ALA A 149 17.65 18.39 -12.41
CA ALA A 149 18.12 17.52 -11.33
C ALA A 149 18.36 16.09 -11.84
N ASP A 150 19.21 15.34 -11.13
CA ASP A 150 19.27 13.88 -11.26
C ASP A 150 18.34 13.24 -10.23
N PHE A 151 17.86 12.05 -10.52
CA PHE A 151 16.88 11.36 -9.68
C PHE A 151 17.39 9.99 -9.23
N THR A 152 16.96 9.59 -8.05
CA THR A 152 17.07 8.19 -7.61
C THR A 152 16.17 7.28 -8.47
N ASP A 153 16.27 5.99 -8.25
CA ASP A 153 15.23 5.06 -8.66
C ASP A 153 13.90 5.47 -8.02
N PRO A 154 12.76 5.18 -8.67
CA PRO A 154 11.47 5.56 -8.13
C PRO A 154 11.20 4.83 -6.80
N TYR A 155 10.71 5.56 -5.81
CA TYR A 155 10.32 4.97 -4.54
C TYR A 155 8.82 4.68 -4.43
N TYR A 156 7.98 5.27 -5.29
CA TYR A 156 6.65 4.79 -5.58
C TYR A 156 6.22 5.14 -7.01
N ARG A 157 5.18 4.45 -7.46
CA ARG A 157 4.42 4.78 -8.68
C ARG A 157 2.96 4.91 -8.30
N THR A 158 2.23 5.76 -8.99
CA THR A 158 0.80 5.82 -8.84
C THR A 158 0.16 4.82 -9.80
N PRO A 159 -0.41 3.71 -9.32
CA PRO A 159 -1.10 2.78 -10.20
C PRO A 159 -2.44 3.35 -10.62
N ALA A 160 -2.90 3.02 -11.80
CA ALA A 160 -4.30 3.15 -12.13
C ALA A 160 -5.06 1.89 -11.70
N ARG A 161 -6.30 2.06 -11.21
CA ARG A 161 -7.12 0.96 -10.70
C ARG A 161 -8.56 1.08 -11.16
N PHE A 162 -9.19 -0.07 -11.30
CA PHE A 162 -10.65 -0.14 -11.41
C PHE A 162 -11.28 -0.28 -10.03
N VAL A 163 -12.46 0.31 -9.90
CA VAL A 163 -13.35 0.15 -8.75
C VAL A 163 -14.72 -0.27 -9.28
N ALA A 164 -15.34 -1.26 -8.64
CA ALA A 164 -16.74 -1.62 -8.83
C ALA A 164 -17.48 -1.54 -7.51
N ARG A 165 -18.81 -1.55 -7.57
CA ARG A 165 -19.60 -1.76 -6.35
C ARG A 165 -19.30 -3.12 -5.72
N ALA A 166 -19.40 -3.19 -4.41
CA ALA A 166 -19.12 -4.40 -3.63
C ALA A 166 -20.01 -5.58 -4.07
N ASP A 167 -21.26 -5.28 -4.44
CA ASP A 167 -22.26 -6.24 -4.92
C ASP A 167 -22.16 -6.55 -6.43
N SER A 168 -21.18 -6.00 -7.13
CA SER A 168 -20.95 -6.25 -8.56
C SER A 168 -20.43 -7.67 -8.79
N PRO A 169 -20.95 -8.37 -9.81
CA PRO A 169 -20.45 -9.69 -10.20
C PRO A 169 -19.06 -9.62 -10.89
N ILE A 170 -18.58 -8.42 -11.24
CA ILE A 170 -17.29 -8.24 -11.90
C ILE A 170 -16.19 -8.50 -10.88
N GLY A 171 -15.49 -9.63 -11.03
CA GLY A 171 -14.38 -10.02 -10.14
C GLY A 171 -13.01 -9.64 -10.69
N ASP A 172 -12.80 -9.87 -11.98
CA ASP A 172 -11.55 -9.56 -12.71
C ASP A 172 -11.83 -8.55 -13.82
N VAL A 173 -10.83 -7.74 -14.14
CA VAL A 173 -10.94 -6.69 -15.15
C VAL A 173 -9.82 -6.88 -16.17
N ARG A 174 -10.17 -7.54 -17.27
CA ARG A 174 -9.37 -7.66 -18.49
C ARG A 174 -10.21 -7.16 -19.66
N PRO A 175 -9.62 -6.70 -20.77
CA PRO A 175 -10.38 -6.16 -21.89
C PRO A 175 -11.55 -7.06 -22.33
N GLU A 176 -11.30 -8.37 -22.42
CA GLU A 176 -12.29 -9.35 -22.89
C GLU A 176 -13.44 -9.57 -21.87
N LEU A 177 -13.21 -9.29 -20.59
CA LEU A 177 -14.22 -9.51 -19.52
C LEU A 177 -15.10 -8.29 -19.26
N VAL A 178 -14.73 -7.15 -19.84
CA VAL A 178 -15.46 -5.88 -19.66
C VAL A 178 -16.02 -5.33 -20.97
N GLU A 179 -16.11 -6.17 -21.99
CA GLU A 179 -16.80 -5.85 -23.25
C GLU A 179 -18.22 -5.32 -22.97
N GLY A 180 -18.57 -4.18 -23.57
CA GLY A 180 -19.85 -3.50 -23.41
C GLY A 180 -20.12 -2.95 -21.99
N LYS A 181 -19.20 -3.06 -21.04
CA LYS A 181 -19.36 -2.48 -19.71
C LYS A 181 -19.11 -0.97 -19.74
N LYS A 182 -19.91 -0.24 -19.00
CA LYS A 182 -19.78 1.21 -18.85
C LYS A 182 -18.70 1.53 -17.82
N ILE A 183 -17.64 2.22 -18.26
CA ILE A 183 -16.51 2.57 -17.40
C ILE A 183 -16.42 4.10 -17.27
N ALA A 184 -16.67 4.61 -16.05
CA ALA A 184 -16.47 6.02 -15.74
C ALA A 184 -14.98 6.35 -15.65
N VAL A 185 -14.61 7.52 -16.14
CA VAL A 185 -13.26 8.08 -16.06
C VAL A 185 -13.33 9.61 -16.07
N VAL A 186 -12.30 10.27 -15.54
CA VAL A 186 -12.23 11.74 -15.64
C VAL A 186 -11.73 12.12 -17.04
N ALA A 187 -12.47 13.04 -17.69
CA ALA A 187 -12.18 13.50 -19.04
C ALA A 187 -10.81 14.18 -19.16
N GLY A 188 -10.14 14.02 -20.29
CA GLY A 188 -8.86 14.65 -20.60
C GLY A 188 -7.66 14.11 -19.83
N THR A 189 -7.81 13.00 -19.09
CA THR A 189 -6.74 12.39 -18.29
C THR A 189 -5.99 11.28 -19.04
N ALA A 190 -4.80 10.95 -18.54
CA ALA A 190 -4.06 9.77 -18.98
C ALA A 190 -4.86 8.46 -18.80
N HIS A 191 -5.74 8.43 -17.78
CA HIS A 191 -6.62 7.29 -17.52
C HIS A 191 -7.63 7.09 -18.65
N GLU A 192 -8.23 8.18 -19.16
CA GLU A 192 -9.11 8.12 -20.32
C GLU A 192 -8.36 7.64 -21.58
N ALA A 193 -7.16 8.18 -21.81
CA ALA A 193 -6.33 7.77 -22.94
C ALA A 193 -5.96 6.28 -22.87
N PHE A 194 -5.63 5.78 -21.69
CA PHE A 194 -5.34 4.37 -21.45
C PHE A 194 -6.55 3.49 -21.76
N LEU A 195 -7.74 3.83 -21.24
CA LEU A 195 -8.96 3.05 -21.49
C LEU A 195 -9.27 2.98 -22.98
N LYS A 196 -9.23 4.11 -23.69
CA LYS A 196 -9.49 4.18 -25.13
C LYS A 196 -8.52 3.34 -25.96
N GLN A 197 -7.29 3.15 -25.48
CA GLN A 197 -6.29 2.36 -26.20
C GLN A 197 -6.31 0.89 -25.82
N MET A 198 -6.55 0.56 -24.55
CA MET A 198 -6.37 -0.79 -24.02
C MET A 198 -7.69 -1.55 -23.81
N PHE A 199 -8.82 -0.84 -23.73
CA PHE A 199 -10.14 -1.39 -23.43
C PHE A 199 -11.15 -0.95 -24.53
N THR A 200 -10.81 -1.25 -25.78
CA THR A 200 -11.53 -0.76 -26.98
C THR A 200 -12.97 -1.18 -27.07
N GLU A 201 -13.33 -2.34 -26.51
CA GLU A 201 -14.67 -2.89 -26.54
C GLU A 201 -15.54 -2.44 -25.32
N ALA A 202 -14.96 -1.71 -24.40
CA ALA A 202 -15.70 -1.15 -23.28
C ALA A 202 -16.33 0.19 -23.65
N GLU A 203 -17.46 0.51 -23.00
CA GLU A 203 -18.13 1.80 -23.17
C GLU A 203 -17.51 2.84 -22.21
N VAL A 204 -16.54 3.60 -22.66
CA VAL A 204 -15.87 4.65 -21.87
C VAL A 204 -16.79 5.85 -21.69
N ARG A 205 -17.07 6.20 -20.44
CA ARG A 205 -17.92 7.36 -20.03
C ARG A 205 -17.06 8.41 -19.34
N PRO A 206 -16.64 9.46 -20.05
CA PRO A 206 -15.87 10.56 -19.44
C PRO A 206 -16.78 11.49 -18.63
N TYR A 207 -16.32 11.86 -17.42
CA TYR A 207 -16.93 12.80 -16.50
C TYR A 207 -16.05 14.02 -16.29
N ALA A 208 -16.64 15.16 -15.93
CA ALA A 208 -15.92 16.42 -15.78
C ALA A 208 -14.90 16.39 -14.62
N ASN A 209 -15.16 15.60 -13.58
CA ASN A 209 -14.30 15.48 -12.40
C ASN A 209 -14.48 14.13 -11.70
N ALA A 210 -13.61 13.86 -10.72
CA ALA A 210 -13.60 12.61 -9.98
C ALA A 210 -14.87 12.38 -9.13
N GLU A 211 -15.47 13.46 -8.59
CA GLU A 211 -16.67 13.36 -7.77
C GLU A 211 -17.86 12.87 -8.61
N ALA A 212 -18.10 13.48 -9.77
CA ALA A 212 -19.16 13.05 -10.68
C ALA A 212 -18.98 11.60 -11.15
N ALA A 213 -17.73 11.17 -11.42
CA ALA A 213 -17.44 9.80 -11.79
C ALA A 213 -17.71 8.80 -10.65
N ARG A 214 -17.37 9.16 -9.40
CA ARG A 214 -17.65 8.36 -8.19
C ARG A 214 -19.16 8.27 -7.92
N GLU A 215 -19.87 9.38 -8.09
CA GLU A 215 -21.32 9.43 -7.93
C GLU A 215 -22.03 8.54 -8.94
N ALA A 216 -21.64 8.58 -10.22
CA ALA A 216 -22.17 7.71 -11.26
C ALA A 216 -22.01 6.22 -10.93
N LEU A 217 -20.86 5.81 -10.33
CA LEU A 217 -20.66 4.45 -9.87
C LEU A 217 -21.59 4.10 -8.70
N ARG A 218 -21.72 4.99 -7.71
CA ARG A 218 -22.63 4.80 -6.57
C ARG A 218 -24.08 4.62 -7.04
N ASN A 219 -24.50 5.47 -7.98
CA ASN A 219 -25.88 5.52 -8.52
C ASN A 219 -26.18 4.41 -9.53
N ARG A 220 -25.23 3.50 -9.82
CA ARG A 220 -25.40 2.41 -10.79
C ARG A 220 -25.56 2.87 -12.24
N GLU A 221 -25.13 4.08 -12.58
CA GLU A 221 -25.13 4.60 -13.95
C GLU A 221 -24.04 3.97 -14.81
N VAL A 222 -22.95 3.52 -14.14
CA VAL A 222 -21.82 2.80 -14.73
C VAL A 222 -21.51 1.54 -13.93
N ASP A 223 -20.80 0.60 -14.58
CA ASP A 223 -20.40 -0.67 -13.99
C ASP A 223 -19.09 -0.57 -13.21
N LEU A 224 -18.17 0.23 -13.72
CA LEU A 224 -16.81 0.42 -13.23
C LEU A 224 -16.44 1.90 -13.20
N LEU A 225 -15.51 2.25 -12.33
CA LEU A 225 -14.78 3.50 -12.32
C LEU A 225 -13.28 3.19 -12.48
N PHE A 226 -12.60 3.92 -13.35
CA PHE A 226 -11.16 3.81 -13.55
C PHE A 226 -10.47 5.13 -13.25
N GLY A 227 -9.38 5.09 -12.48
CA GLY A 227 -8.67 6.30 -12.10
C GLY A 227 -7.41 6.04 -11.28
N ASP A 228 -6.89 7.11 -10.71
CA ASP A 228 -5.73 7.11 -9.84
C ASP A 228 -5.95 6.21 -8.60
N GLY A 229 -5.14 5.17 -8.47
CA GLY A 229 -5.32 4.16 -7.42
C GLY A 229 -5.12 4.73 -6.01
N ILE A 230 -4.26 5.73 -5.85
CA ILE A 230 -4.02 6.38 -4.55
C ILE A 230 -5.26 7.19 -4.15
N ALA A 231 -5.75 8.04 -5.05
CA ALA A 231 -6.96 8.83 -4.81
C ALA A 231 -8.20 7.94 -4.57
N LEU A 232 -8.30 6.83 -5.30
CA LEU A 232 -9.36 5.84 -5.11
C LEU A 232 -9.22 5.08 -3.79
N ALA A 233 -8.00 4.75 -3.33
CA ALA A 233 -7.78 4.10 -2.04
C ALA A 233 -8.26 5.00 -0.88
N PHE A 234 -7.97 6.30 -0.93
CA PHE A 234 -8.48 7.27 0.06
C PHE A 234 -10.00 7.36 0.03
N TRP A 235 -10.59 7.47 -1.15
CA TRP A 235 -12.04 7.51 -1.28
C TRP A 235 -12.70 6.25 -0.73
N LEU A 236 -12.18 5.07 -1.08
CA LEU A 236 -12.71 3.78 -0.60
C LEU A 236 -12.64 3.63 0.92
N ASN A 237 -11.58 4.17 1.54
CA ASN A 237 -11.37 4.12 2.99
C ASN A 237 -12.08 5.28 3.73
N GLY A 238 -12.52 6.29 3.02
CA GLY A 238 -13.21 7.46 3.58
C GLY A 238 -14.71 7.23 3.74
N SER A 239 -15.35 8.13 4.51
CA SER A 239 -16.81 8.16 4.71
C SER A 239 -17.59 8.34 3.41
N ASP A 240 -17.02 9.05 2.44
CA ASP A 240 -17.68 9.45 1.21
C ASP A 240 -18.00 8.27 0.27
N SER A 241 -17.28 7.16 0.40
CA SER A 241 -17.62 5.93 -0.32
C SER A 241 -18.87 5.25 0.24
N GLY A 242 -19.18 5.48 1.52
CA GLY A 242 -20.24 4.76 2.24
C GLY A 242 -20.06 3.24 2.25
N GLY A 243 -18.81 2.76 2.04
CA GLY A 243 -18.52 1.32 1.92
C GLY A 243 -19.12 0.65 0.67
N CYS A 244 -19.55 1.44 -0.33
CA CYS A 244 -20.25 0.95 -1.53
C CYS A 244 -19.42 0.00 -2.38
N CYS A 245 -18.12 0.14 -2.35
CA CYS A 245 -17.31 -0.17 -3.50
C CYS A 245 -15.96 -0.78 -3.08
N ALA A 246 -15.30 -1.48 -4.02
CA ALA A 246 -13.99 -2.10 -3.81
C ALA A 246 -13.18 -2.12 -5.10
N PHE A 247 -11.85 -2.20 -4.96
CA PHE A 247 -10.96 -2.41 -6.10
C PHE A 247 -11.26 -3.71 -6.85
N ARG A 248 -11.09 -3.66 -8.17
CA ARG A 248 -11.16 -4.80 -9.08
C ARG A 248 -10.00 -4.75 -10.06
N GLY A 249 -9.36 -5.89 -10.32
CA GLY A 249 -8.25 -5.98 -11.25
C GLY A 249 -7.08 -5.02 -10.96
N GLY A 250 -6.07 -5.02 -11.81
CA GLY A 250 -4.87 -4.19 -11.71
C GLY A 250 -3.89 -4.64 -10.63
N PRO A 251 -2.89 -3.85 -10.27
CA PRO A 251 -2.65 -2.45 -10.69
C PRO A 251 -2.15 -2.33 -12.14
N TYR A 252 -2.48 -1.20 -12.79
CA TYR A 252 -1.97 -0.86 -14.11
C TYR A 252 -0.87 0.20 -13.97
N LEU A 253 0.31 -0.09 -14.48
CA LEU A 253 1.54 0.68 -14.26
C LEU A 253 2.25 1.08 -15.56
N GLU A 254 1.53 1.10 -16.68
CA GLU A 254 2.11 1.41 -17.98
C GLU A 254 2.71 2.81 -17.99
N SER A 255 4.04 2.86 -18.01
CA SER A 255 4.80 4.10 -17.90
C SER A 255 4.51 5.11 -19.02
N ARG A 256 4.09 4.63 -20.20
CA ARG A 256 3.66 5.46 -21.32
C ARG A 256 2.48 6.39 -20.94
N PHE A 257 1.59 5.95 -20.05
CA PHE A 257 0.41 6.69 -19.61
C PHE A 257 0.62 7.31 -18.21
N PHE A 258 1.16 6.53 -17.28
CA PHE A 258 1.18 6.88 -15.85
C PHE A 258 2.56 7.31 -15.35
N GLY A 259 3.54 7.41 -16.27
CA GLY A 259 4.90 7.83 -15.93
C GLY A 259 5.74 6.72 -15.29
N GLU A 260 7.01 7.06 -15.05
CA GLU A 260 7.99 6.13 -14.46
C GLU A 260 7.94 6.07 -12.92
N GLY A 261 7.08 6.84 -12.30
CA GLY A 261 7.00 7.00 -10.86
C GLY A 261 7.67 8.29 -10.38
N VAL A 262 7.89 8.41 -9.08
CA VAL A 262 8.53 9.57 -8.46
C VAL A 262 9.82 9.17 -7.77
N GLY A 263 10.83 10.04 -7.86
CA GLY A 263 12.15 9.81 -7.30
C GLY A 263 12.58 10.96 -6.38
N ILE A 264 13.63 10.72 -5.62
CA ILE A 264 14.29 11.77 -4.84
C ILE A 264 15.22 12.52 -5.80
N ALA A 265 15.03 13.84 -5.92
CA ALA A 265 15.89 14.67 -6.76
C ALA A 265 17.14 15.07 -5.99
N VAL A 266 18.28 15.00 -6.67
CA VAL A 266 19.57 15.51 -6.20
C VAL A 266 20.14 16.47 -7.22
N LYS A 267 21.07 17.33 -6.79
CA LYS A 267 21.76 18.23 -7.73
C LYS A 267 22.46 17.41 -8.83
N ARG A 268 22.35 17.86 -10.06
CA ARG A 268 22.99 17.19 -11.21
C ARG A 268 24.46 16.93 -10.98
N GLY A 269 24.92 15.70 -11.25
CA GLY A 269 26.27 15.24 -11.03
C GLY A 269 26.61 14.87 -9.58
N ASN A 270 25.67 14.94 -8.64
CA ASN A 270 25.87 14.42 -7.28
C ASN A 270 25.60 12.92 -7.21
N ASP A 271 26.43 12.15 -7.93
CA ASP A 271 26.25 10.71 -8.06
C ASP A 271 26.45 9.97 -6.72
N LEU A 272 27.33 10.46 -5.86
CA LEU A 272 27.54 9.85 -4.55
C LEU A 272 26.26 9.86 -3.71
N LEU A 273 25.62 11.01 -3.58
CA LEU A 273 24.38 11.12 -2.80
C LEU A 273 23.24 10.32 -3.46
N ARG A 274 23.12 10.37 -4.79
CA ARG A 274 22.12 9.60 -5.54
C ARG A 274 22.28 8.10 -5.31
N GLN A 275 23.50 7.57 -5.39
CA GLN A 275 23.79 6.17 -5.14
C GLN A 275 23.54 5.78 -3.67
N ALA A 276 23.89 6.65 -2.72
CA ALA A 276 23.62 6.42 -1.31
C ALA A 276 22.13 6.34 -1.01
N LEU A 277 21.34 7.23 -1.61
CA LEU A 277 19.88 7.21 -1.47
C LEU A 277 19.27 5.98 -2.14
N ASN A 278 19.73 5.57 -3.33
CA ASN A 278 19.29 4.34 -3.98
C ASN A 278 19.60 3.10 -3.13
N TRP A 279 20.82 3.04 -2.59
CA TRP A 279 21.20 1.95 -1.70
C TRP A 279 20.32 1.92 -0.45
N ALA A 280 20.08 3.07 0.18
CA ALA A 280 19.24 3.16 1.37
C ALA A 280 17.78 2.81 1.09
N LEU A 281 17.20 3.25 -0.04
CA LEU A 281 15.86 2.87 -0.50
C LEU A 281 15.73 1.34 -0.63
N PHE A 282 16.69 0.73 -1.33
CA PHE A 282 16.73 -0.73 -1.48
C PHE A 282 16.79 -1.44 -0.12
N ARG A 283 17.62 -0.93 0.81
CA ARG A 283 17.75 -1.50 2.16
C ARG A 283 16.45 -1.38 2.97
N GLN A 284 15.71 -0.26 2.87
CA GLN A 284 14.42 -0.10 3.54
C GLN A 284 13.38 -1.09 2.99
N TRP A 285 13.38 -1.31 1.68
CA TRP A 285 12.52 -2.31 1.06
C TRP A 285 12.91 -3.74 1.51
N GLU A 286 14.21 -4.09 1.45
CA GLU A 286 14.70 -5.42 1.83
C GLU A 286 14.39 -5.77 3.29
N LYS A 287 14.42 -4.79 4.19
CA LYS A 287 14.08 -4.96 5.61
C LYS A 287 12.58 -4.99 5.91
N GLY A 288 11.74 -4.67 4.93
CA GLY A 288 10.30 -4.50 5.12
C GLY A 288 9.90 -3.15 5.73
N SER A 289 10.85 -2.30 6.14
CA SER A 289 10.55 -1.00 6.77
C SER A 289 9.81 -0.06 5.82
N TYR A 290 10.07 -0.13 4.51
CA TYR A 290 9.32 0.61 3.51
C TYR A 290 7.85 0.16 3.45
N THR A 291 7.61 -1.15 3.52
CA THR A 291 6.27 -1.73 3.56
C THR A 291 5.50 -1.26 4.79
N ASP A 292 6.12 -1.31 5.97
CA ASP A 292 5.52 -0.87 7.22
C ASP A 292 5.21 0.64 7.18
N LEU A 293 6.12 1.43 6.61
CA LEU A 293 5.91 2.86 6.40
C LEU A 293 4.72 3.12 5.47
N TRP A 294 4.68 2.44 4.32
CA TRP A 294 3.59 2.57 3.36
C TRP A 294 2.24 2.28 3.98
N LEU A 295 2.11 1.15 4.69
CA LEU A 295 0.85 0.71 5.30
C LEU A 295 0.35 1.63 6.42
N ARG A 296 1.21 2.44 7.04
CA ARG A 296 0.78 3.48 7.98
C ARG A 296 -0.01 4.60 7.30
N TYR A 297 0.34 4.93 6.06
CA TYR A 297 -0.30 6.00 5.30
C TYR A 297 -1.41 5.48 4.38
N PHE A 298 -1.31 4.23 3.93
CA PHE A 298 -2.23 3.61 3.00
C PHE A 298 -2.75 2.28 3.55
N PRO A 299 -3.75 2.30 4.44
CA PRO A 299 -4.31 1.08 5.04
C PRO A 299 -5.03 0.19 4.02
N ILE A 300 -5.49 0.77 2.90
CA ILE A 300 -5.91 0.04 1.71
C ILE A 300 -4.84 0.22 0.65
N SER A 301 -4.21 -0.89 0.26
CA SER A 301 -3.18 -0.81 -0.78
C SER A 301 -3.80 -0.42 -2.12
N PRO A 302 -3.27 0.60 -2.81
CA PRO A 302 -3.65 0.93 -4.18
C PRO A 302 -3.06 -0.05 -5.21
N PHE A 303 -2.22 -1.00 -4.78
CA PHE A 303 -1.53 -2.00 -5.63
C PHE A 303 -2.19 -3.36 -5.59
#